data_839cf414558c322b30af4ea59899995d
#
_entry.id   839cf414558c322b30af4ea59899995d
#
_cell.length_a   1.000
_cell.length_b   1.000
_cell.length_c   1.000
_cell.angle_alpha   90.00
_cell.angle_beta   90.00
_cell.angle_gamma   90.00
#
_symmetry.space_group_name_H-M   'P 1'
#
loop_
_entity.id
_entity.type
_entity.pdbx_description
1 polymer ?
#
loop_
_entity_poly.entity_id
_entity_poly.type
_entity_poly.pdbx_seq_one_letter_code
_entity_poly.pdbx_strand_id
1 'polypeptide(L)'
;MRRMIAAVVLLGIIALIPTLVGFKQDKEAPTLAEASTPKAEPMNTGPLFPDIDMGSWSPSETKMISDEEISVGALTFVNVTKQEILIDKNANDRVFPASTTKLMTALLAYEKASAANELDQPIITIQQSTLDIPWDSHIAHLAIGDTLTVRQALYATLLESGNDAANSLAEYTSGSTEAFVQLMNDRAKVLGLTGTHFVNAHGYSDPNHYTTANDMAKIAFAFSTYPELIEIAGTYEFKAEFKDKDGNGKRRWWYHLGSSVNERSVNYSKFVTATKTGYTDESGYTMVFIMKHNSETYILVTMQAKSGQTFPTMRLVEEKAFK
;
A
#
# COMPACT_ATOMS: atom_id res chain seq x y z
N MET A 1 48.95 11.08 29.40
CA MET A 1 49.47 11.04 30.80
C MET A 1 48.30 10.90 31.76
N ARG A 2 48.38 9.83 32.62
CA ARG A 2 47.68 9.60 33.92
C ARG A 2 46.17 9.43 33.85
N ARG A 3 45.66 8.16 33.90
CA ARG A 3 45.50 7.19 35.03
C ARG A 3 44.20 7.47 35.81
N MET A 4 43.21 6.56 35.59
CA MET A 4 42.77 5.47 36.51
C MET A 4 42.48 5.92 37.95
N ILE A 5 41.30 5.56 38.42
CA ILE A 5 41.15 4.61 39.55
C ILE A 5 39.67 4.17 39.69
N ALA A 6 39.50 2.85 39.75
CA ALA A 6 38.28 2.14 40.11
C ALA A 6 38.18 2.06 41.64
N ALA A 7 36.99 1.96 42.19
CA ALA A 7 36.77 1.42 43.54
C ALA A 7 35.49 0.57 43.57
N VAL A 8 35.71 -0.70 43.81
CA VAL A 8 34.73 -1.71 44.21
C VAL A 8 34.63 -1.66 45.73
N VAL A 9 33.44 -1.71 46.30
CA VAL A 9 33.22 -2.16 47.66
C VAL A 9 32.03 -3.12 47.70
N LEU A 10 32.36 -4.27 48.26
CA LEU A 10 31.54 -5.47 48.47
C LEU A 10 31.06 -5.52 49.94
N LEU A 11 30.00 -6.31 50.17
CA LEU A 11 29.60 -6.98 51.42
C LEU A 11 28.62 -6.32 52.41
N GLY A 12 27.60 -7.15 52.69
CA GLY A 12 26.83 -7.08 53.93
C GLY A 12 25.56 -7.95 53.91
N ILE A 13 25.74 -9.27 54.06
CA ILE A 13 24.66 -10.23 54.36
C ILE A 13 24.32 -10.10 55.84
N ILE A 14 23.04 -9.94 56.21
CA ILE A 14 22.51 -10.41 57.48
C ILE A 14 21.13 -11.03 57.29
N ALA A 15 21.07 -12.32 57.55
CA ALA A 15 19.85 -13.10 57.67
C ALA A 15 19.29 -12.96 59.10
N LEU A 16 17.99 -12.85 59.19
CA LEU A 16 17.23 -13.13 60.42
C LEU A 16 15.81 -13.62 60.08
N ILE A 17 15.58 -14.90 60.33
CA ILE A 17 14.29 -15.55 60.56
C ILE A 17 14.29 -15.86 62.08
N PRO A 18 13.20 -15.93 62.86
CA PRO A 18 11.85 -16.34 62.54
C PRO A 18 10.73 -15.57 63.31
N THR A 19 9.48 -15.75 62.93
CA THR A 19 8.49 -16.32 63.88
C THR A 19 7.18 -16.66 63.17
N LEU A 20 6.81 -17.92 63.34
CA LEU A 20 5.47 -18.45 63.03
C LEU A 20 4.42 -17.74 63.92
N VAL A 21 3.38 -17.19 63.29
CA VAL A 21 2.07 -17.07 63.92
C VAL A 21 1.04 -17.57 62.91
N GLY A 22 0.36 -18.65 63.26
CA GLY A 22 -0.66 -19.27 62.45
C GLY A 22 -1.87 -18.35 62.26
N PHE A 23 -2.32 -18.26 61.07
CA PHE A 23 -3.67 -17.78 60.75
C PHE A 23 -4.43 -18.88 59.99
N LYS A 24 -5.64 -19.16 60.50
CA LYS A 24 -6.60 -20.12 60.01
C LYS A 24 -6.89 -19.93 58.50
N GLN A 25 -6.84 -21.03 57.79
CA GLN A 25 -7.61 -21.19 56.52
C GLN A 25 -9.09 -20.98 56.85
N ASP A 26 -9.71 -20.12 56.07
CA ASP A 26 -11.09 -20.21 55.60
C ASP A 26 -11.41 -18.93 54.81
N LYS A 27 -11.30 -19.02 53.51
CA LYS A 27 -12.21 -18.42 52.51
C LYS A 27 -11.74 -18.82 51.10
N GLU A 28 -12.56 -19.60 50.48
CA GLU A 28 -12.45 -19.94 49.05
C GLU A 28 -12.26 -18.67 48.21
N ALA A 29 -11.20 -18.66 47.40
CA ALA A 29 -11.03 -17.65 46.36
C ALA A 29 -12.15 -17.84 45.33
N PRO A 30 -12.79 -16.75 44.88
CA PRO A 30 -13.77 -16.86 43.79
C PRO A 30 -13.07 -17.38 42.53
N THR A 31 -13.55 -18.51 42.01
CA THR A 31 -13.23 -19.03 40.67
C THR A 31 -13.46 -17.93 39.67
N LEU A 32 -12.41 -17.53 38.97
CA LEU A 32 -12.50 -16.70 37.79
C LEU A 32 -13.43 -17.43 36.84
N ALA A 33 -14.63 -16.90 36.62
CA ALA A 33 -15.50 -17.31 35.54
C ALA A 33 -14.68 -17.19 34.24
N GLU A 34 -14.58 -18.28 33.49
CA GLU A 34 -14.02 -18.28 32.14
C GLU A 34 -14.73 -17.19 31.36
N ALA A 35 -14.02 -16.11 31.09
CA ALA A 35 -14.46 -15.10 30.14
C ALA A 35 -14.56 -15.83 28.78
N SER A 36 -15.78 -16.15 28.39
CA SER A 36 -16.07 -16.66 27.07
C SER A 36 -15.52 -15.64 26.07
N THR A 37 -14.45 -15.99 25.38
CA THR A 37 -13.99 -15.29 24.18
C THR A 37 -15.23 -15.14 23.29
N PRO A 38 -15.61 -13.93 22.87
CA PRO A 38 -16.71 -13.78 21.93
C PRO A 38 -16.30 -14.56 20.68
N LYS A 39 -17.09 -15.58 20.36
CA LYS A 39 -17.02 -16.25 19.06
C LYS A 39 -17.18 -15.14 18.04
N ALA A 40 -16.12 -14.87 17.26
CA ALA A 40 -16.23 -14.03 16.08
C ALA A 40 -17.35 -14.62 15.23
N GLU A 41 -18.45 -13.88 15.08
CA GLU A 41 -19.49 -14.25 14.13
C GLU A 41 -18.82 -14.34 12.76
N PRO A 42 -19.13 -15.36 11.94
CA PRO A 42 -18.61 -15.39 10.58
C PRO A 42 -19.10 -14.14 9.89
N MET A 43 -18.14 -13.28 9.47
CA MET A 43 -18.47 -12.12 8.66
C MET A 43 -19.35 -12.59 7.50
N ASN A 44 -20.48 -11.92 7.33
CA ASN A 44 -21.41 -12.15 6.26
C ASN A 44 -20.67 -12.04 4.93
N THR A 45 -20.33 -13.17 4.31
CA THR A 45 -19.57 -13.28 3.07
C THR A 45 -20.46 -13.11 1.84
N GLY A 46 -21.37 -12.13 1.86
CA GLY A 46 -21.81 -11.52 0.62
C GLY A 46 -20.58 -10.82 0.00
N PRO A 47 -20.52 -10.62 -1.33
CA PRO A 47 -19.34 -10.01 -1.94
C PRO A 47 -19.08 -8.66 -1.30
N LEU A 48 -18.02 -8.59 -0.47
CA LEU A 48 -17.62 -7.38 0.26
C LEU A 48 -17.27 -6.24 -0.72
N PHE A 49 -17.06 -6.57 -1.98
CA PHE A 49 -16.62 -5.68 -3.03
C PHE A 49 -17.38 -5.92 -4.34
N PRO A 50 -17.61 -4.86 -5.13
CA PRO A 50 -18.27 -4.98 -6.41
C PRO A 50 -17.52 -5.94 -7.34
N ASP A 51 -18.26 -6.70 -8.13
CA ASP A 51 -17.68 -7.41 -9.26
C ASP A 51 -17.20 -6.41 -10.29
N ILE A 52 -15.91 -6.50 -10.64
CA ILE A 52 -15.32 -5.74 -11.73
C ILE A 52 -15.16 -6.70 -12.89
N ASP A 53 -15.82 -6.41 -14.02
CA ASP A 53 -15.61 -7.18 -15.24
C ASP A 53 -14.19 -6.93 -15.73
N MET A 54 -13.31 -7.88 -15.46
CA MET A 54 -11.90 -7.81 -15.86
C MET A 54 -11.70 -8.06 -17.35
N GLY A 55 -12.74 -8.56 -18.06
CA GLY A 55 -12.62 -8.97 -19.45
C GLY A 55 -11.56 -10.06 -19.68
N SER A 56 -11.32 -10.37 -20.93
CA SER A 56 -10.22 -11.24 -21.36
C SER A 56 -9.29 -10.46 -22.27
N TRP A 57 -8.15 -10.05 -21.74
CA TRP A 57 -7.16 -9.32 -22.54
C TRP A 57 -6.41 -10.28 -23.46
N SER A 58 -6.36 -9.94 -24.74
CA SER A 58 -5.65 -10.72 -25.75
C SER A 58 -4.45 -9.93 -26.30
N PRO A 59 -3.35 -10.62 -26.67
CA PRO A 59 -2.22 -9.96 -27.32
C PRO A 59 -2.64 -9.31 -28.63
N SER A 60 -2.09 -8.13 -28.90
CA SER A 60 -2.19 -7.48 -30.21
C SER A 60 -1.51 -8.32 -31.30
N GLU A 61 -2.10 -8.33 -32.50
CA GLU A 61 -1.48 -8.99 -33.64
C GLU A 61 -0.18 -8.30 -34.10
N THR A 62 -0.01 -7.03 -33.75
CA THR A 62 1.15 -6.22 -34.13
C THR A 62 2.00 -5.86 -32.94
N LYS A 63 3.26 -6.30 -32.94
CA LYS A 63 4.23 -5.88 -31.90
C LYS A 63 4.62 -4.42 -32.13
N MET A 64 4.24 -3.54 -31.22
CA MET A 64 4.41 -2.09 -31.33
C MET A 64 5.87 -1.65 -31.10
N ILE A 65 6.56 -2.29 -30.16
CA ILE A 65 7.95 -2.01 -29.75
C ILE A 65 8.66 -3.34 -29.57
N SER A 66 9.92 -3.44 -30.02
CA SER A 66 10.72 -4.65 -29.78
C SER A 66 11.24 -4.71 -28.33
N ASP A 67 11.55 -5.90 -27.83
CA ASP A 67 12.03 -6.09 -26.45
C ASP A 67 13.39 -5.44 -26.22
N GLU A 68 14.21 -5.30 -27.27
CA GLU A 68 15.52 -4.65 -27.24
C GLU A 68 15.41 -3.14 -27.06
N GLU A 69 14.34 -2.50 -27.55
CA GLU A 69 14.07 -1.07 -27.36
C GLU A 69 13.61 -0.75 -25.94
N ILE A 70 13.09 -1.76 -25.19
CA ILE A 70 12.56 -1.60 -23.85
C ILE A 70 13.68 -1.79 -22.82
N SER A 71 14.02 -0.74 -22.10
CA SER A 71 15.15 -0.72 -21.16
C SER A 71 14.83 -1.26 -19.76
N VAL A 72 13.55 -1.57 -19.44
CA VAL A 72 13.12 -2.12 -18.13
C VAL A 72 13.07 -3.64 -18.17
N GLY A 73 13.13 -4.30 -16.99
CA GLY A 73 13.17 -5.76 -16.87
C GLY A 73 11.87 -6.44 -17.27
N ALA A 74 10.73 -5.90 -16.82
CA ALA A 74 9.40 -6.37 -17.21
C ALA A 74 8.47 -5.19 -17.49
N LEU A 75 7.58 -5.35 -18.49
CA LEU A 75 6.65 -4.32 -18.90
C LEU A 75 5.39 -4.94 -19.51
N THR A 76 4.24 -4.36 -19.20
CA THR A 76 3.03 -4.52 -20.00
C THR A 76 2.43 -3.16 -20.33
N PHE A 77 1.90 -3.02 -21.55
CA PHE A 77 1.10 -1.87 -21.98
C PHE A 77 -0.19 -2.36 -22.58
N VAL A 78 -1.32 -1.96 -21.99
CA VAL A 78 -2.64 -2.49 -22.28
C VAL A 78 -3.58 -1.35 -22.66
N ASN A 79 -4.33 -1.52 -23.75
CA ASN A 79 -5.54 -0.75 -24.00
C ASN A 79 -6.71 -1.47 -23.32
N VAL A 80 -7.10 -0.98 -22.13
CA VAL A 80 -8.14 -1.64 -21.33
C VAL A 80 -9.54 -1.41 -21.90
N THR A 81 -9.74 -0.35 -22.68
CA THR A 81 -11.01 -0.10 -23.37
C THR A 81 -11.27 -1.12 -24.50
N LYS A 82 -10.21 -1.55 -25.17
CA LYS A 82 -10.27 -2.57 -26.23
C LYS A 82 -9.93 -3.97 -25.73
N GLN A 83 -9.51 -4.11 -24.48
CA GLN A 83 -9.04 -5.37 -23.89
C GLN A 83 -7.85 -5.98 -24.67
N GLU A 84 -6.91 -5.15 -25.11
CA GLU A 84 -5.80 -5.51 -25.98
C GLU A 84 -4.45 -5.25 -25.31
N ILE A 85 -3.58 -6.27 -25.22
CA ILE A 85 -2.20 -6.14 -24.77
C ILE A 85 -1.35 -5.69 -25.95
N LEU A 86 -0.87 -4.45 -25.91
CA LEU A 86 -0.12 -3.82 -26.99
C LEU A 86 1.38 -4.09 -26.90
N ILE A 87 1.90 -4.26 -25.67
CA ILE A 87 3.30 -4.61 -25.39
C ILE A 87 3.32 -5.57 -24.22
N ASP A 88 4.08 -6.65 -24.36
CA ASP A 88 4.36 -7.63 -23.31
C ASP A 88 5.85 -7.98 -23.36
N LYS A 89 6.58 -7.58 -22.32
CA LYS A 89 7.97 -7.98 -22.12
C LYS A 89 8.10 -8.59 -20.72
N ASN A 90 8.39 -9.88 -20.64
CA ASN A 90 8.54 -10.61 -19.36
C ASN A 90 7.35 -10.34 -18.41
N ALA A 91 6.16 -10.01 -18.97
CA ALA A 91 5.08 -9.43 -18.16
C ALA A 91 4.39 -10.43 -17.23
N ASN A 92 4.69 -11.73 -17.37
CA ASN A 92 4.23 -12.79 -16.48
C ASN A 92 5.32 -13.29 -15.52
N ASP A 93 6.53 -12.73 -15.57
CA ASP A 93 7.59 -13.07 -14.63
C ASP A 93 7.26 -12.49 -13.25
N ARG A 94 7.55 -13.28 -12.19
CA ARG A 94 7.38 -12.82 -10.81
C ARG A 94 8.43 -11.79 -10.47
N VAL A 95 7.97 -10.66 -9.95
CA VAL A 95 8.79 -9.52 -9.56
C VAL A 95 8.30 -8.94 -8.23
N PHE A 96 9.15 -8.22 -7.53
CA PHE A 96 8.74 -7.48 -6.34
C PHE A 96 7.97 -6.21 -6.75
N PRO A 97 6.74 -5.99 -6.22
CA PRO A 97 5.92 -4.83 -6.58
C PRO A 97 6.40 -3.52 -5.95
N ALA A 98 7.11 -3.59 -4.83
CA ALA A 98 7.37 -2.43 -3.99
C ALA A 98 6.06 -1.65 -3.70
N SER A 99 6.12 -0.33 -3.57
CA SER A 99 4.96 0.51 -3.22
C SER A 99 3.85 0.56 -4.29
N THR A 100 3.98 -0.09 -5.47
CA THR A 100 2.83 -0.25 -6.38
C THR A 100 1.74 -1.15 -5.75
N THR A 101 2.08 -1.98 -4.75
CA THR A 101 1.15 -2.68 -3.85
C THR A 101 0.03 -1.79 -3.31
N LYS A 102 0.33 -0.51 -3.04
CA LYS A 102 -0.61 0.45 -2.46
C LYS A 102 -1.81 0.77 -3.37
N LEU A 103 -1.76 0.40 -4.65
CA LEU A 103 -2.96 0.45 -5.52
C LEU A 103 -4.03 -0.54 -5.03
N MET A 104 -3.65 -1.78 -4.66
CA MET A 104 -4.58 -2.74 -4.06
C MET A 104 -5.09 -2.27 -2.70
N THR A 105 -4.20 -1.74 -1.87
CA THR A 105 -4.56 -1.21 -0.54
C THR A 105 -5.57 -0.06 -0.65
N ALA A 106 -5.32 0.89 -1.54
CA ALA A 106 -6.21 2.02 -1.77
C ALA A 106 -7.55 1.58 -2.37
N LEU A 107 -7.54 0.62 -3.31
CA LEU A 107 -8.75 0.05 -3.91
C LEU A 107 -9.68 -0.52 -2.83
N LEU A 108 -9.18 -1.42 -1.99
CA LEU A 108 -9.96 -2.09 -0.96
C LEU A 108 -10.49 -1.12 0.11
N ALA A 109 -9.66 -0.19 0.55
CA ALA A 109 -10.06 0.82 1.53
C ALA A 109 -11.12 1.78 0.97
N TYR A 110 -10.96 2.19 -0.29
CA TYR A 110 -11.93 3.02 -0.99
C TYR A 110 -13.27 2.30 -1.18
N GLU A 111 -13.27 1.07 -1.67
CA GLU A 111 -14.48 0.27 -1.87
C GLU A 111 -15.29 0.15 -0.58
N LYS A 112 -14.63 -0.17 0.55
CA LYS A 112 -15.29 -0.21 1.86
C LYS A 112 -15.84 1.16 2.28
N ALA A 113 -15.03 2.19 2.22
CA ALA A 113 -15.42 3.52 2.71
C ALA A 113 -16.54 4.13 1.85
N SER A 114 -16.50 3.91 0.54
CA SER A 114 -17.53 4.37 -0.39
C SER A 114 -18.87 3.68 -0.12
N ALA A 115 -18.85 2.36 0.08
CA ALA A 115 -20.06 1.58 0.41
C ALA A 115 -20.69 1.99 1.75
N ALA A 116 -19.86 2.42 2.72
CA ALA A 116 -20.30 2.86 4.03
C ALA A 116 -20.61 4.37 4.11
N ASN A 117 -20.34 5.15 3.05
CA ASN A 117 -20.36 6.63 3.06
C ASN A 117 -19.43 7.24 4.12
N GLU A 118 -18.23 6.69 4.26
CA GLU A 118 -17.25 7.03 5.30
C GLU A 118 -16.03 7.78 4.76
N LEU A 119 -15.91 8.02 3.46
CA LEU A 119 -14.71 8.62 2.84
C LEU A 119 -14.27 9.94 3.49
N ASP A 120 -15.20 10.79 3.87
CA ASP A 120 -14.92 12.12 4.43
C ASP A 120 -15.18 12.20 5.95
N GLN A 121 -15.43 11.06 6.60
CA GLN A 121 -15.59 11.00 8.04
C GLN A 121 -14.21 10.85 8.72
N PRO A 122 -13.94 11.60 9.83
CA PRO A 122 -12.65 11.52 10.54
C PRO A 122 -12.63 10.31 11.48
N ILE A 123 -12.54 9.11 10.91
CA ILE A 123 -12.69 7.82 11.61
C ILE A 123 -11.40 7.02 11.72
N ILE A 124 -10.34 7.38 10.97
CA ILE A 124 -9.03 6.74 11.09
C ILE A 124 -8.25 7.44 12.19
N THR A 125 -8.03 6.74 13.30
CA THR A 125 -7.14 7.20 14.36
C THR A 125 -5.86 6.38 14.33
N ILE A 126 -4.72 7.04 14.19
CA ILE A 126 -3.40 6.39 14.09
C ILE A 126 -3.06 5.70 15.41
N GLN A 127 -2.82 4.39 15.32
CA GLN A 127 -2.44 3.53 16.44
C GLN A 127 -0.93 3.21 16.40
N GLN A 128 -0.39 2.67 17.49
CA GLN A 128 1.00 2.21 17.51
C GLN A 128 1.25 1.12 16.48
N SER A 129 0.31 0.20 16.30
CA SER A 129 0.36 -0.89 15.31
C SER A 129 0.54 -0.40 13.88
N THR A 130 -0.08 0.73 13.51
CA THR A 130 0.06 1.30 12.16
C THR A 130 1.47 1.84 11.89
N LEU A 131 2.21 2.16 12.94
CA LEU A 131 3.59 2.68 12.91
C LEU A 131 4.64 1.57 13.12
N ASP A 132 4.22 0.32 13.28
CA ASP A 132 5.12 -0.84 13.32
C ASP A 132 5.52 -1.22 11.89
N ILE A 133 6.44 -0.45 11.35
CA ILE A 133 6.97 -0.54 10.00
C ILE A 133 8.50 -0.51 10.04
N PRO A 134 9.21 -1.09 9.06
CA PRO A 134 10.66 -1.00 8.98
C PRO A 134 11.16 0.45 9.07
N TRP A 135 12.28 0.64 9.76
CA TRP A 135 12.82 1.96 10.10
C TRP A 135 13.18 2.84 8.88
N ASP A 136 13.47 2.21 7.74
CA ASP A 136 13.81 2.85 6.47
C ASP A 136 12.58 3.01 5.54
N SER A 137 11.38 2.76 6.07
CA SER A 137 10.12 2.93 5.35
C SER A 137 9.88 4.38 4.95
N HIS A 138 9.34 4.57 3.75
CA HIS A 138 8.76 5.86 3.38
C HIS A 138 7.46 6.08 4.15
N ILE A 139 7.30 7.25 4.77
CA ILE A 139 6.18 7.55 5.67
C ILE A 139 5.52 8.89 5.32
N ALA A 140 4.22 9.00 5.62
CA ALA A 140 3.47 10.25 5.52
C ALA A 140 3.60 11.13 6.78
N HIS A 141 4.45 10.74 7.73
CA HIS A 141 4.71 11.42 8.99
C HIS A 141 3.46 11.57 9.87
N LEU A 142 2.68 10.52 9.96
CA LEU A 142 1.56 10.42 10.90
C LEU A 142 2.07 10.11 12.30
N ALA A 143 1.34 10.54 13.32
CA ALA A 143 1.69 10.32 14.72
C ALA A 143 0.53 9.65 15.46
N ILE A 144 0.84 8.89 16.51
CA ILE A 144 -0.17 8.23 17.36
C ILE A 144 -1.22 9.25 17.81
N GLY A 145 -2.49 8.90 17.60
CA GLY A 145 -3.64 9.72 17.96
C GLY A 145 -4.01 10.79 16.91
N ASP A 146 -3.25 10.95 15.81
CA ASP A 146 -3.72 11.73 14.67
C ASP A 146 -5.01 11.10 14.13
N THR A 147 -6.02 11.94 13.83
CA THR A 147 -7.31 11.48 13.34
C THR A 147 -7.58 12.04 11.95
N LEU A 148 -7.69 11.15 10.98
CA LEU A 148 -7.85 11.46 9.56
C LEU A 148 -9.17 10.94 9.00
N THR A 149 -9.60 11.51 7.88
CA THR A 149 -10.61 10.87 7.02
C THR A 149 -9.96 9.77 6.18
N VAL A 150 -10.79 8.83 5.68
CA VAL A 150 -10.29 7.81 4.74
C VAL A 150 -9.70 8.45 3.49
N ARG A 151 -10.33 9.49 2.96
CA ARG A 151 -9.82 10.28 1.82
C ARG A 151 -8.43 10.85 2.09
N GLN A 152 -8.19 11.41 3.27
CA GLN A 152 -6.88 11.94 3.64
C GLN A 152 -5.83 10.82 3.73
N ALA A 153 -6.18 9.67 4.30
CA ALA A 153 -5.29 8.52 4.36
C ALA A 153 -4.99 7.94 2.96
N LEU A 154 -5.94 7.97 2.03
CA LEU A 154 -5.72 7.64 0.61
C LEU A 154 -4.72 8.59 -0.06
N TYR A 155 -4.85 9.91 0.14
CA TYR A 155 -3.86 10.88 -0.34
C TYR A 155 -2.47 10.61 0.23
N ALA A 156 -2.35 10.39 1.55
CA ALA A 156 -1.09 10.07 2.20
C ALA A 156 -0.45 8.78 1.64
N THR A 157 -1.27 7.76 1.35
CA THR A 157 -0.84 6.47 0.81
C THR A 157 -0.39 6.57 -0.66
N LEU A 158 -1.12 7.31 -1.48
CA LEU A 158 -0.89 7.34 -2.93
C LEU A 158 0.14 8.40 -3.34
N LEU A 159 0.10 9.60 -2.76
CA LEU A 159 1.02 10.69 -3.10
C LEU A 159 2.38 10.48 -2.42
N GLU A 160 2.38 10.50 -1.08
CA GLU A 160 3.60 10.40 -0.27
C GLU A 160 4.12 8.96 -0.19
N SER A 161 3.33 8.00 -0.67
CA SER A 161 3.68 6.58 -0.57
C SER A 161 3.87 6.09 0.88
N GLY A 162 3.19 6.71 1.86
CA GLY A 162 3.35 6.44 3.28
C GLY A 162 2.98 5.00 3.66
N ASN A 163 3.92 4.27 4.29
CA ASN A 163 3.66 2.94 4.82
C ASN A 163 2.78 3.01 6.07
N ASP A 164 2.96 4.03 6.90
CA ASP A 164 2.10 4.38 8.04
C ASP A 164 0.63 4.59 7.63
N ALA A 165 0.41 5.33 6.55
CA ALA A 165 -0.92 5.56 6.00
C ALA A 165 -1.52 4.28 5.39
N ALA A 166 -0.71 3.46 4.71
CA ALA A 166 -1.17 2.19 4.15
C ALA A 166 -1.61 1.21 5.24
N ASN A 167 -0.87 1.08 6.35
CA ASN A 167 -1.27 0.28 7.49
C ASN A 167 -2.53 0.83 8.17
N SER A 168 -2.68 2.17 8.26
CA SER A 168 -3.90 2.79 8.81
C SER A 168 -5.14 2.46 7.97
N LEU A 169 -5.01 2.48 6.65
CA LEU A 169 -6.08 2.02 5.74
C LEU A 169 -6.37 0.53 5.91
N ALA A 170 -5.35 -0.29 6.10
CA ALA A 170 -5.50 -1.72 6.33
C ALA A 170 -6.27 -2.02 7.62
N GLU A 171 -5.90 -1.39 8.73
CA GLU A 171 -6.62 -1.53 10.01
C GLU A 171 -8.04 -1.00 9.93
N TYR A 172 -8.26 0.17 9.32
CA TYR A 172 -9.62 0.67 9.06
C TYR A 172 -10.46 -0.35 8.28
N THR A 173 -9.88 -0.96 7.25
CA THR A 173 -10.61 -1.85 6.34
C THR A 173 -10.96 -3.18 6.98
N SER A 174 -10.08 -3.77 7.78
CA SER A 174 -10.18 -5.17 8.23
C SER A 174 -9.91 -5.37 9.72
N GLY A 175 -9.71 -4.30 10.49
CA GLY A 175 -9.43 -4.35 11.93
C GLY A 175 -8.00 -4.70 12.29
N SER A 176 -7.22 -5.30 11.39
CA SER A 176 -5.77 -5.53 11.55
C SER A 176 -5.08 -5.63 10.19
N THR A 177 -3.76 -5.46 10.18
CA THR A 177 -2.92 -5.63 8.98
C THR A 177 -2.92 -7.07 8.48
N GLU A 178 -2.96 -8.06 9.36
CA GLU A 178 -3.01 -9.49 9.01
C GLU A 178 -4.32 -9.85 8.32
N ALA A 179 -5.46 -9.42 8.88
CA ALA A 179 -6.77 -9.62 8.26
C ALA A 179 -6.87 -8.91 6.91
N PHE A 180 -6.24 -7.74 6.79
CA PHE A 180 -6.19 -7.01 5.53
C PHE A 180 -5.37 -7.74 4.45
N VAL A 181 -4.21 -8.29 4.80
CA VAL A 181 -3.39 -9.11 3.90
C VAL A 181 -4.18 -10.31 3.38
N GLN A 182 -4.95 -10.97 4.23
CA GLN A 182 -5.82 -12.05 3.79
C GLN A 182 -6.85 -11.54 2.78
N LEU A 183 -7.46 -10.38 3.04
CA LEU A 183 -8.42 -9.75 2.14
C LEU A 183 -7.79 -9.37 0.78
N MET A 184 -6.54 -8.83 0.79
CA MET A 184 -5.79 -8.55 -0.44
C MET A 184 -5.60 -9.80 -1.29
N ASN A 185 -5.22 -10.93 -0.67
CA ASN A 185 -5.03 -12.19 -1.38
C ASN A 185 -6.35 -12.80 -1.88
N ASP A 186 -7.44 -12.65 -1.14
CA ASP A 186 -8.76 -13.09 -1.60
C ASP A 186 -9.26 -12.22 -2.76
N ARG A 187 -9.04 -10.89 -2.72
CA ARG A 187 -9.33 -9.99 -3.84
C ARG A 187 -8.47 -10.31 -5.06
N ALA A 188 -7.19 -10.66 -4.87
CA ALA A 188 -6.31 -11.10 -5.95
C ALA A 188 -6.89 -12.32 -6.69
N LYS A 189 -7.43 -13.32 -5.97
CA LYS A 189 -8.11 -14.47 -6.57
C LYS A 189 -9.33 -14.05 -7.40
N VAL A 190 -10.18 -13.17 -6.85
CA VAL A 190 -11.37 -12.66 -7.55
C VAL A 190 -11.00 -11.91 -8.83
N LEU A 191 -9.92 -11.11 -8.81
CA LEU A 191 -9.41 -10.39 -9.99
C LEU A 191 -8.61 -11.29 -10.95
N GLY A 192 -8.45 -12.58 -10.66
CA GLY A 192 -7.69 -13.51 -11.51
C GLY A 192 -6.19 -13.21 -11.56
N LEU A 193 -5.60 -12.77 -10.44
CA LEU A 193 -4.16 -12.47 -10.33
C LEU A 193 -3.41 -13.75 -9.96
N THR A 194 -3.00 -14.52 -10.96
CA THR A 194 -2.40 -15.84 -10.72
C THR A 194 -0.91 -15.80 -10.37
N GLY A 195 -0.24 -14.69 -10.61
CA GLY A 195 1.17 -14.47 -10.31
C GLY A 195 1.42 -13.52 -9.13
N THR A 196 0.40 -13.25 -8.29
CA THR A 196 0.45 -12.24 -7.23
C THR A 196 0.19 -12.86 -5.86
N HIS A 197 0.99 -12.44 -4.87
CA HIS A 197 0.77 -12.75 -3.46
C HIS A 197 1.24 -11.58 -2.59
N PHE A 198 0.43 -11.21 -1.61
CA PHE A 198 0.69 -10.12 -0.68
C PHE A 198 1.00 -10.65 0.72
N VAL A 199 1.95 -10.00 1.42
CA VAL A 199 2.25 -10.26 2.84
C VAL A 199 2.21 -8.99 3.70
N ASN A 200 2.06 -7.82 3.08
CA ASN A 200 1.85 -6.54 3.76
C ASN A 200 1.04 -5.58 2.88
N ALA A 201 0.54 -4.50 3.48
CA ALA A 201 -0.30 -3.52 2.80
C ALA A 201 0.48 -2.45 2.02
N HIS A 202 1.80 -2.37 2.15
CA HIS A 202 2.59 -1.22 1.69
C HIS A 202 3.64 -1.55 0.63
N GLY A 203 3.99 -2.84 0.47
CA GLY A 203 4.94 -3.28 -0.55
C GLY A 203 6.40 -3.29 -0.09
N TYR A 204 6.67 -3.29 1.22
CA TYR A 204 8.02 -3.56 1.71
C TYR A 204 8.45 -4.97 1.31
N SER A 205 9.72 -5.14 0.95
CA SER A 205 10.22 -6.38 0.37
C SER A 205 10.10 -7.57 1.31
N ASP A 206 9.57 -8.66 0.78
CA ASP A 206 9.53 -9.98 1.37
C ASP A 206 9.56 -11.01 0.23
N PRO A 207 10.27 -12.13 0.35
CA PRO A 207 10.33 -13.14 -0.71
C PRO A 207 8.96 -13.70 -1.14
N ASN A 208 7.96 -13.64 -0.25
CA ASN A 208 6.60 -14.06 -0.52
C ASN A 208 5.69 -12.90 -0.98
N HIS A 209 6.22 -11.68 -1.12
CA HIS A 209 5.48 -10.51 -1.61
C HIS A 209 5.85 -10.24 -3.06
N TYR A 210 5.08 -10.78 -3.98
CA TYR A 210 5.39 -10.72 -5.41
C TYR A 210 4.15 -10.47 -6.26
N THR A 211 4.39 -10.02 -7.48
CA THR A 211 3.38 -9.80 -8.52
C THR A 211 3.98 -10.08 -9.91
N THR A 212 3.21 -9.83 -10.96
CA THR A 212 3.66 -9.73 -12.34
C THR A 212 3.23 -8.40 -12.94
N ALA A 213 3.84 -7.95 -14.03
CA ALA A 213 3.41 -6.72 -14.68
C ALA A 213 1.97 -6.82 -15.19
N ASN A 214 1.55 -7.98 -15.71
CA ASN A 214 0.18 -8.22 -16.13
C ASN A 214 -0.82 -8.21 -14.98
N ASP A 215 -0.50 -8.82 -13.85
CA ASP A 215 -1.37 -8.79 -12.67
C ASP A 215 -1.47 -7.37 -12.09
N MET A 216 -0.36 -6.62 -12.06
CA MET A 216 -0.37 -5.22 -11.62
C MET A 216 -1.20 -4.33 -12.56
N ALA A 217 -1.20 -4.61 -13.87
CA ALA A 217 -2.07 -3.92 -14.81
C ALA A 217 -3.56 -4.21 -14.54
N LYS A 218 -3.91 -5.44 -14.14
CA LYS A 218 -5.28 -5.78 -13.72
C LYS A 218 -5.69 -5.05 -12.45
N ILE A 219 -4.78 -4.94 -11.46
CA ILE A 219 -5.02 -4.13 -10.26
C ILE A 219 -5.26 -2.67 -10.63
N ALA A 220 -4.41 -2.11 -11.50
CA ALA A 220 -4.55 -0.73 -11.97
C ALA A 220 -5.84 -0.52 -12.78
N PHE A 221 -6.30 -1.52 -13.52
CA PHE A 221 -7.59 -1.48 -14.21
C PHE A 221 -8.75 -1.42 -13.19
N ALA A 222 -8.77 -2.33 -12.21
CA ALA A 222 -9.79 -2.31 -11.17
C ALA A 222 -9.80 -0.97 -10.41
N PHE A 223 -8.63 -0.43 -10.08
CA PHE A 223 -8.47 0.89 -9.48
C PHE A 223 -9.02 2.00 -10.40
N SER A 224 -8.80 1.91 -11.70
CA SER A 224 -9.21 2.94 -12.67
C SER A 224 -10.72 3.03 -12.91
N THR A 225 -11.49 2.03 -12.47
CA THR A 225 -12.96 2.08 -12.54
C THR A 225 -13.59 3.09 -11.58
N TYR A 226 -12.80 3.59 -10.61
CA TYR A 226 -13.23 4.59 -9.63
C TYR A 226 -12.64 5.98 -9.93
N PRO A 227 -13.45 6.94 -10.44
CA PRO A 227 -12.96 8.26 -10.81
C PRO A 227 -12.28 9.02 -9.68
N GLU A 228 -12.75 8.86 -8.43
CA GLU A 228 -12.14 9.50 -7.25
C GLU A 228 -10.75 8.97 -6.95
N LEU A 229 -10.51 7.67 -7.15
CA LEU A 229 -9.16 7.10 -6.99
C LEU A 229 -8.20 7.64 -8.07
N ILE A 230 -8.70 7.83 -9.30
CA ILE A 230 -7.92 8.47 -10.38
C ILE A 230 -7.61 9.92 -10.02
N GLU A 231 -8.58 10.67 -9.49
CA GLU A 231 -8.37 12.05 -9.04
C GLU A 231 -7.28 12.10 -7.95
N ILE A 232 -7.38 11.25 -6.93
CA ILE A 232 -6.40 11.20 -5.84
C ILE A 232 -5.00 10.86 -6.39
N ALA A 233 -4.86 9.78 -7.16
CA ALA A 233 -3.57 9.33 -7.70
C ALA A 233 -3.04 10.20 -8.85
N GLY A 234 -3.84 11.13 -9.37
CA GLY A 234 -3.46 12.12 -10.36
C GLY A 234 -3.12 13.50 -9.75
N THR A 235 -3.40 13.68 -8.46
CA THR A 235 -3.12 14.93 -7.75
C THR A 235 -1.63 15.04 -7.45
N TYR A 236 -1.01 16.20 -7.78
CA TYR A 236 0.41 16.41 -7.49
C TYR A 236 0.68 16.78 -6.04
N GLU A 237 -0.16 17.65 -5.46
CA GLU A 237 0.00 18.11 -4.07
C GLU A 237 -1.36 18.16 -3.36
N PHE A 238 -1.39 17.78 -2.10
CA PHE A 238 -2.58 17.81 -1.28
C PHE A 238 -2.28 18.38 0.10
N LYS A 239 -3.07 19.38 0.52
CA LYS A 239 -3.02 19.96 1.86
C LYS A 239 -4.01 19.24 2.76
N ALA A 240 -3.54 18.37 3.64
CA ALA A 240 -4.34 17.73 4.65
C ALA A 240 -4.48 18.60 5.90
N GLU A 241 -5.70 18.73 6.41
CA GLU A 241 -6.01 19.33 7.69
C GLU A 241 -6.77 18.30 8.56
N PHE A 242 -6.20 17.94 9.68
CA PHE A 242 -6.71 16.88 10.57
C PHE A 242 -6.44 17.24 12.03
N LYS A 243 -6.81 16.40 12.98
CA LYS A 243 -6.62 16.65 14.40
C LYS A 243 -5.52 15.77 14.97
N ASP A 244 -4.75 16.31 15.93
CA ASP A 244 -3.84 15.52 16.75
C ASP A 244 -4.58 14.82 17.91
N LYS A 245 -3.83 14.03 18.72
CA LYS A 245 -4.36 13.31 19.89
C LYS A 245 -5.04 14.20 20.94
N ASP A 246 -4.72 15.49 20.98
CA ASP A 246 -5.25 16.47 21.94
C ASP A 246 -6.41 17.28 21.31
N GLY A 247 -6.81 16.96 20.08
CA GLY A 247 -7.89 17.62 19.33
C GLY A 247 -7.47 18.93 18.65
N ASN A 248 -6.17 19.28 18.66
CA ASN A 248 -5.67 20.47 18.00
C ASN A 248 -5.61 20.27 16.48
N GLY A 249 -5.83 21.35 15.74
CA GLY A 249 -5.69 21.33 14.29
C GLY A 249 -4.24 21.13 13.85
N LYS A 250 -4.03 20.20 12.95
CA LYS A 250 -2.74 19.84 12.38
C LYS A 250 -2.80 19.94 10.87
N ARG A 251 -1.71 20.36 10.23
CA ARG A 251 -1.59 20.47 8.78
C ARG A 251 -0.39 19.70 8.28
N ARG A 252 -0.58 19.05 7.10
CA ARG A 252 0.47 18.40 6.33
C ARG A 252 0.29 18.73 4.85
N TRP A 253 1.40 18.84 4.12
CA TRP A 253 1.42 18.82 2.68
C TRP A 253 2.00 17.49 2.26
N TRP A 254 1.29 16.79 1.39
CA TRP A 254 1.75 15.57 0.75
C TRP A 254 1.94 15.82 -0.73
N TYR A 255 3.07 15.36 -1.25
CA TYR A 255 3.44 15.56 -2.63
C TYR A 255 3.57 14.23 -3.34
N HIS A 256 3.11 14.20 -4.59
CA HIS A 256 3.16 12.99 -5.38
C HIS A 256 4.61 12.70 -5.81
N LEU A 257 5.11 11.50 -5.50
CA LEU A 257 6.45 11.05 -5.88
C LEU A 257 6.57 10.78 -7.39
N GLY A 258 5.44 10.50 -8.08
CA GLY A 258 5.37 10.31 -9.53
C GLY A 258 5.32 11.64 -10.27
N SER A 259 6.44 12.09 -10.80
CA SER A 259 6.57 13.39 -11.45
C SER A 259 5.82 13.52 -12.80
N SER A 260 5.25 12.43 -13.33
CA SER A 260 4.48 12.44 -14.59
C SER A 260 3.14 13.18 -14.51
N VAL A 261 2.60 13.39 -13.31
CA VAL A 261 1.37 14.18 -13.07
C VAL A 261 1.66 15.64 -12.67
N ASN A 262 2.94 16.02 -12.55
CA ASN A 262 3.33 17.38 -12.24
C ASN A 262 3.65 18.16 -13.51
N GLU A 263 2.80 19.11 -13.89
CA GLU A 263 2.95 19.94 -15.10
C GLU A 263 4.25 20.73 -15.17
N ARG A 264 4.90 20.98 -14.02
CA ARG A 264 6.20 21.66 -13.94
C ARG A 264 7.39 20.72 -14.11
N SER A 265 7.15 19.42 -14.15
CA SER A 265 8.19 18.40 -14.27
C SER A 265 8.59 18.17 -15.72
N VAL A 266 9.87 17.91 -15.95
CA VAL A 266 10.38 17.41 -17.25
C VAL A 266 9.81 16.04 -17.63
N ASN A 267 9.29 15.31 -16.65
CA ASN A 267 8.66 14.01 -16.81
C ASN A 267 7.13 14.08 -16.99
N TYR A 268 6.55 15.28 -16.96
CA TYR A 268 5.11 15.45 -17.13
C TYR A 268 4.60 14.83 -18.43
N SER A 269 3.48 14.14 -18.35
CA SER A 269 2.77 13.64 -19.52
C SER A 269 1.30 14.05 -19.49
N LYS A 270 0.85 14.70 -20.55
CA LYS A 270 -0.56 15.07 -20.73
C LYS A 270 -1.50 13.85 -20.84
N PHE A 271 -0.96 12.67 -21.09
CA PHE A 271 -1.72 11.44 -21.22
C PHE A 271 -1.91 10.74 -19.87
N VAL A 272 -0.99 10.95 -18.91
CA VAL A 272 -1.04 10.31 -17.59
C VAL A 272 -2.08 11.01 -16.71
N THR A 273 -3.12 10.27 -16.34
CA THR A 273 -4.19 10.74 -15.45
C THR A 273 -3.99 10.34 -13.99
N ALA A 274 -3.25 9.24 -13.78
CA ALA A 274 -2.88 8.78 -12.43
C ALA A 274 -1.59 7.94 -12.52
N THR A 275 -0.84 7.88 -11.41
CA THR A 275 0.39 7.10 -11.36
C THR A 275 0.68 6.59 -9.95
N LYS A 276 1.45 5.51 -9.83
CA LYS A 276 2.02 5.05 -8.57
C LYS A 276 3.45 4.58 -8.78
N THR A 277 4.36 5.10 -7.96
CA THR A 277 5.78 4.73 -7.93
C THR A 277 6.05 3.66 -6.89
N GLY A 278 7.09 2.87 -7.09
CA GLY A 278 7.66 1.97 -6.11
C GLY A 278 9.16 1.81 -6.29
N TYR A 279 9.86 1.57 -5.20
CA TYR A 279 11.27 1.25 -5.19
C TYR A 279 11.62 0.48 -3.91
N THR A 280 12.38 -0.56 -4.07
CA THR A 280 13.25 -1.20 -3.07
C THR A 280 14.51 -1.66 -3.77
N ASP A 281 15.54 -2.02 -3.04
CA ASP A 281 16.77 -2.51 -3.67
C ASP A 281 16.53 -3.80 -4.47
N GLU A 282 15.60 -4.66 -4.00
CA GLU A 282 15.26 -5.92 -4.67
C GLU A 282 14.35 -5.71 -5.89
N SER A 283 13.42 -4.75 -5.83
CA SER A 283 12.49 -4.50 -6.94
C SER A 283 13.10 -3.68 -8.07
N GLY A 284 14.12 -2.86 -7.78
CA GLY A 284 14.44 -1.73 -8.62
C GLY A 284 13.27 -0.73 -8.68
N TYR A 285 13.26 0.14 -9.66
CA TYR A 285 12.15 1.08 -9.85
C TYR A 285 10.96 0.38 -10.50
N THR A 286 9.79 0.51 -9.89
CA THR A 286 8.51 0.04 -10.39
C THR A 286 7.57 1.22 -10.57
N MET A 287 6.76 1.22 -11.61
CA MET A 287 5.81 2.31 -11.83
C MET A 287 4.59 1.84 -12.62
N VAL A 288 3.44 2.34 -12.21
CA VAL A 288 2.17 2.18 -12.90
C VAL A 288 1.72 3.54 -13.39
N PHE A 289 1.35 3.62 -14.67
CA PHE A 289 0.75 4.79 -15.29
C PHE A 289 -0.64 4.42 -15.83
N ILE A 290 -1.65 5.16 -15.41
CA ILE A 290 -2.98 5.11 -15.99
C ILE A 290 -3.09 6.30 -16.92
N MET A 291 -3.39 6.04 -18.19
CA MET A 291 -3.28 7.03 -19.26
C MET A 291 -4.60 7.12 -20.02
N LYS A 292 -4.89 8.29 -20.58
CA LYS A 292 -6.03 8.51 -21.47
C LYS A 292 -5.60 9.14 -22.79
N HIS A 293 -6.10 8.57 -23.89
CA HIS A 293 -5.95 9.13 -25.22
C HIS A 293 -7.18 8.78 -26.09
N ASN A 294 -7.75 9.76 -26.80
CA ASN A 294 -8.90 9.58 -27.70
C ASN A 294 -10.08 8.81 -27.05
N SER A 295 -10.44 9.15 -25.84
CA SER A 295 -11.49 8.50 -25.02
C SER A 295 -11.20 7.04 -24.64
N GLU A 296 -10.02 6.53 -24.94
CA GLU A 296 -9.57 5.20 -24.52
C GLU A 296 -8.67 5.31 -23.28
N THR A 297 -8.73 4.30 -22.43
CA THR A 297 -7.88 4.17 -21.24
C THR A 297 -6.80 3.14 -21.51
N TYR A 298 -5.59 3.49 -21.12
CA TYR A 298 -4.41 2.63 -21.24
C TYR A 298 -3.74 2.49 -19.89
N ILE A 299 -3.09 1.35 -19.68
CA ILE A 299 -2.29 1.09 -18.49
C ILE A 299 -0.90 0.66 -18.94
N LEU A 300 0.11 1.39 -18.48
CA LEU A 300 1.51 1.02 -18.62
C LEU A 300 2.07 0.65 -17.24
N VAL A 301 2.62 -0.54 -17.15
CA VAL A 301 3.35 -1.02 -15.98
C VAL A 301 4.80 -1.25 -16.37
N THR A 302 5.72 -0.65 -15.63
CA THR A 302 7.17 -0.88 -15.76
C THR A 302 7.71 -1.45 -14.46
N MET A 303 8.48 -2.52 -14.52
CA MET A 303 9.05 -3.19 -13.35
C MET A 303 10.52 -3.52 -13.56
N GLN A 304 11.26 -3.68 -12.48
CA GLN A 304 12.70 -3.97 -12.49
C GLN A 304 13.52 -2.97 -13.33
N ALA A 305 13.12 -1.68 -13.28
CA ALA A 305 13.86 -0.64 -13.96
C ALA A 305 15.09 -0.20 -13.14
N LYS A 306 16.18 0.10 -13.82
CA LYS A 306 17.30 0.81 -13.23
C LYS A 306 16.98 2.29 -13.12
N SER A 307 17.75 3.01 -12.31
CA SER A 307 17.60 4.45 -12.19
C SER A 307 17.62 5.13 -13.57
N GLY A 308 16.66 6.02 -13.79
CA GLY A 308 16.55 6.79 -15.03
C GLY A 308 15.92 6.08 -16.23
N GLN A 309 15.45 4.82 -16.11
CA GLN A 309 14.88 4.07 -17.23
C GLN A 309 13.37 4.21 -17.38
N THR A 310 12.64 4.44 -16.29
CA THR A 310 11.17 4.40 -16.28
C THR A 310 10.54 5.46 -17.18
N PHE A 311 10.94 6.73 -17.04
CA PHE A 311 10.35 7.82 -17.82
C PHE A 311 10.74 7.79 -19.31
N PRO A 312 12.00 7.51 -19.71
CA PRO A 312 12.33 7.26 -21.11
C PRO A 312 11.50 6.12 -21.72
N THR A 313 11.27 5.03 -20.99
CA THR A 313 10.40 3.95 -21.46
C THR A 313 8.96 4.43 -21.64
N MET A 314 8.41 5.19 -20.68
CA MET A 314 7.08 5.79 -20.82
C MET A 314 6.99 6.67 -22.09
N ARG A 315 7.99 7.54 -22.33
CA ARG A 315 8.04 8.39 -23.53
C ARG A 315 8.10 7.60 -24.83
N LEU A 316 8.89 6.54 -24.85
CA LEU A 316 8.95 5.65 -26.01
C LEU A 316 7.57 5.04 -26.33
N VAL A 317 6.87 4.55 -25.28
CA VAL A 317 5.52 4.00 -25.44
C VAL A 317 4.55 5.07 -25.93
N GLU A 318 4.55 6.27 -25.37
CA GLU A 318 3.70 7.39 -25.82
C GLU A 318 3.97 7.73 -27.29
N GLU A 319 5.24 7.83 -27.66
CA GLU A 319 5.62 8.16 -29.05
C GLU A 319 5.11 7.12 -30.05
N LYS A 320 5.12 5.86 -29.70
CA LYS A 320 4.67 4.78 -30.58
C LYS A 320 3.15 4.61 -30.59
N ALA A 321 2.49 4.82 -29.42
CA ALA A 321 1.07 4.52 -29.26
C ALA A 321 0.15 5.71 -29.59
N PHE A 322 0.60 6.94 -29.38
CA PHE A 322 -0.24 8.13 -29.38
C PHE A 322 0.13 9.15 -30.47
N LYS A 323 0.74 8.69 -31.56
CA LYS A 323 1.02 9.50 -32.77
C LYS A 323 -0.23 9.90 -33.53
#